data_636ae191f8e0345a11d8e42346b2ef92
#
_entry.id   636ae191f8e0345a11d8e42346b2ef92
#
_cell.length_a   1.000
_cell.length_b   1.000
_cell.length_c   1.000
_cell.angle_alpha   90.00
_cell.angle_beta   90.00
_cell.angle_gamma   90.00
#
_symmetry.space_group_name_H-M   'P 1'
#
loop_
_entity.id
_entity.type
_entity.pdbx_description
1 polymer ?
#
loop_
_entity_poly.entity_id
_entity_poly.type
_entity_poly.pdbx_seq_one_letter_code
_entity_poly.pdbx_strand_id
1 'polypeptide(L)'
;KIEPFVCKKENFDELLTELEYHSGEIRYPYKVKIGSMELGINEKSAYLKNSIHKLYNEMVSKRSHNHNDFTYSDLVSTINYLDSKLTDIKATRLTQLEFGLNLKLSKPAEQVISNNIILHNLALYNHNEQFGGRGEYKQFNHYNYYFKIYDKAKQFNLKYNLIRFELKYKNSKGFHPFGVFNIHDLKK
;
A
#
# COMPACT_ATOMS: atom_id res chain seq x y z
N LYS A 1 6.37 -26.21 7.94
CA LYS A 1 6.56 -25.60 9.28
C LYS A 1 6.67 -24.09 9.14
N ILE A 2 5.57 -23.45 8.83
CA ILE A 2 5.46 -21.97 8.68
C ILE A 2 4.79 -21.39 9.95
N GLU A 3 4.13 -22.19 10.75
CA GLU A 3 3.42 -21.75 11.97
C GLU A 3 4.25 -20.90 12.95
N PRO A 4 5.53 -21.21 13.25
CA PRO A 4 6.31 -20.35 14.13
C PRO A 4 6.71 -19.03 13.49
N PHE A 5 6.63 -18.95 12.14
CA PHE A 5 7.11 -17.82 11.36
C PHE A 5 6.13 -16.65 11.34
N VAL A 6 4.83 -16.91 11.56
CA VAL A 6 3.82 -15.96 11.14
C VAL A 6 3.04 -15.29 12.27
N CYS A 7 2.79 -15.97 13.36
CA CYS A 7 1.90 -15.46 14.40
C CYS A 7 2.35 -15.86 15.81
N LYS A 8 2.44 -14.90 16.68
CA LYS A 8 2.23 -15.15 18.10
C LYS A 8 0.73 -15.39 18.26
N LYS A 9 0.33 -16.66 18.48
CA LYS A 9 -1.09 -17.09 18.61
C LYS A 9 -1.96 -16.19 19.51
N GLU A 10 -1.34 -15.57 20.49
CA GLU A 10 -1.96 -14.67 21.49
C GLU A 10 -2.42 -13.33 20.92
N ASN A 11 -2.09 -13.00 19.68
CA ASN A 11 -2.31 -11.68 19.09
C ASN A 11 -3.47 -11.60 18.09
N PHE A 12 -4.19 -12.70 17.82
CA PHE A 12 -5.24 -12.74 16.81
C PHE A 12 -6.48 -13.42 17.36
N ASP A 13 -7.56 -12.63 17.50
CA ASP A 13 -8.83 -13.12 18.04
C ASP A 13 -9.62 -13.96 17.03
N GLU A 14 -9.33 -13.84 15.72
CA GLU A 14 -10.04 -14.58 14.67
C GLU A 14 -9.13 -14.92 13.49
N LEU A 15 -8.99 -16.23 13.18
CA LEU A 15 -8.48 -16.74 11.92
C LEU A 15 -9.66 -16.92 10.96
N LEU A 16 -9.76 -16.05 9.95
CA LEU A 16 -10.78 -16.17 8.91
C LEU A 16 -10.28 -17.11 7.81
N THR A 17 -11.08 -18.12 7.45
CA THR A 17 -10.86 -18.94 6.27
C THR A 17 -11.60 -18.31 5.09
N GLU A 18 -10.91 -17.96 4.01
CA GLU A 18 -11.51 -17.42 2.80
C GLU A 18 -11.31 -18.40 1.63
N LEU A 19 -12.44 -18.79 1.01
CA LEU A 19 -12.47 -19.60 -0.20
C LEU A 19 -12.32 -18.67 -1.42
N GLU A 20 -11.24 -18.81 -2.20
CA GLU A 20 -11.14 -18.17 -3.51
C GLU A 20 -11.92 -18.98 -4.55
N TYR A 21 -13.02 -18.41 -5.05
CA TYR A 21 -14.01 -19.08 -5.89
C TYR A 21 -13.59 -19.33 -7.35
N HIS A 22 -12.48 -18.78 -7.84
CA HIS A 22 -12.17 -18.79 -9.28
C HIS A 22 -11.49 -20.05 -9.83
N SER A 23 -10.88 -20.88 -9.01
CA SER A 23 -10.21 -22.11 -9.48
C SER A 23 -10.60 -23.36 -8.72
N GLY A 24 -11.45 -23.26 -7.70
CA GLY A 24 -11.72 -24.36 -6.76
C GLY A 24 -10.53 -24.70 -5.86
N GLU A 25 -9.40 -24.00 -6.00
CA GLU A 25 -8.22 -24.20 -5.17
C GLU A 25 -8.13 -23.13 -4.09
N ILE A 26 -7.94 -23.56 -2.85
CA ILE A 26 -7.69 -22.68 -1.71
C ILE A 26 -6.20 -22.35 -1.69
N ARG A 27 -5.80 -21.21 -2.23
CA ARG A 27 -4.38 -20.77 -2.22
C ARG A 27 -3.90 -20.39 -0.82
N TYR A 28 -4.74 -19.69 -0.06
CA TYR A 28 -4.44 -19.24 1.29
C TYR A 28 -5.63 -19.55 2.21
N PRO A 29 -5.62 -20.74 2.85
CA PRO A 29 -6.73 -21.17 3.70
C PRO A 29 -6.89 -20.34 4.96
N TYR A 30 -5.83 -19.62 5.36
CA TYR A 30 -5.87 -18.78 6.55
C TYR A 30 -5.59 -17.33 6.16
N LYS A 31 -6.54 -16.44 6.47
CA LYS A 31 -6.39 -14.98 6.33
C LYS A 31 -6.70 -14.28 7.64
N VAL A 32 -5.86 -13.32 8.00
CA VAL A 32 -6.00 -12.51 9.22
C VAL A 32 -5.85 -11.05 8.86
N LYS A 33 -6.61 -10.19 9.52
CA LYS A 33 -6.47 -8.73 9.43
C LYS A 33 -5.65 -8.20 10.62
N ILE A 34 -4.69 -7.36 10.31
CA ILE A 34 -3.96 -6.54 11.28
C ILE A 34 -4.31 -5.10 10.95
N GLY A 35 -5.42 -4.60 11.50
CA GLY A 35 -6.03 -3.37 11.04
C GLY A 35 -6.36 -3.43 9.55
N SER A 36 -5.88 -2.44 8.77
CA SER A 36 -6.05 -2.40 7.31
C SER A 36 -5.14 -3.36 6.54
N MET A 37 -4.17 -4.00 7.18
CA MET A 37 -3.30 -4.96 6.53
C MET A 37 -3.91 -6.36 6.52
N GLU A 38 -3.58 -7.13 5.49
CA GLU A 38 -4.02 -8.50 5.32
C GLU A 38 -2.80 -9.43 5.35
N LEU A 39 -2.86 -10.42 6.23
CA LEU A 39 -1.92 -11.52 6.30
C LEU A 39 -2.60 -12.77 5.75
N GLY A 40 -2.03 -13.38 4.72
CA GLY A 40 -2.48 -14.66 4.18
C GLY A 40 -1.41 -15.72 4.34
N ILE A 41 -1.82 -16.93 4.72
CA ILE A 41 -0.92 -18.04 5.05
C ILE A 41 -1.40 -19.31 4.36
N ASN A 42 -0.46 -20.06 3.81
CA ASN A 42 -0.67 -21.44 3.39
C ASN A 42 0.50 -22.32 3.88
N GLU A 43 0.50 -23.61 3.56
CA GLU A 43 1.54 -24.56 3.98
C GLU A 43 2.95 -24.19 3.53
N LYS A 44 3.09 -23.44 2.44
CA LYS A 44 4.38 -23.15 1.78
C LYS A 44 4.83 -21.70 1.90
N SER A 45 3.89 -20.78 2.09
CA SER A 45 4.18 -19.34 2.02
C SER A 45 3.22 -18.50 2.85
N ALA A 46 3.66 -17.31 3.20
CA ALA A 46 2.83 -16.27 3.79
C ALA A 46 3.08 -14.94 3.09
N TYR A 47 2.09 -14.07 3.08
CA TYR A 47 2.23 -12.70 2.60
C TYR A 47 1.58 -11.71 3.57
N LEU A 48 2.14 -10.52 3.64
CA LEU A 48 1.53 -9.36 4.27
C LEU A 48 1.37 -8.27 3.21
N LYS A 49 0.18 -7.71 3.05
CA LYS A 49 -0.09 -6.67 2.05
C LYS A 49 -0.93 -5.53 2.61
N ASN A 50 -1.02 -4.46 1.86
CA ASN A 50 -1.75 -3.20 2.04
C ASN A 50 -0.90 -2.08 2.66
N SER A 51 -1.56 -1.02 3.13
CA SER A 51 -0.91 0.26 3.42
C SER A 51 -0.47 0.38 4.88
N ILE A 52 0.84 0.52 5.10
CA ILE A 52 1.42 0.82 6.40
C ILE A 52 0.89 2.16 6.95
N HIS A 53 0.74 3.18 6.09
CA HIS A 53 0.20 4.48 6.50
C HIS A 53 -1.25 4.38 7.01
N LYS A 54 -2.09 3.57 6.37
CA LYS A 54 -3.44 3.33 6.87
C LYS A 54 -3.43 2.60 8.22
N LEU A 55 -2.56 1.60 8.38
CA LEU A 55 -2.38 0.90 9.64
C LEU A 55 -1.98 1.87 10.76
N TYR A 56 -1.03 2.78 10.50
CA TYR A 56 -0.64 3.81 11.46
C TYR A 56 -1.85 4.66 11.91
N ASN A 57 -2.61 5.18 10.94
CA ASN A 57 -3.78 6.00 11.26
C ASN A 57 -4.86 5.24 12.02
N GLU A 58 -5.04 3.95 11.77
CA GLU A 58 -5.94 3.09 12.55
C GLU A 58 -5.45 2.90 13.98
N MET A 59 -4.13 2.74 14.19
CA MET A 59 -3.55 2.63 15.53
C MET A 59 -3.78 3.91 16.37
N VAL A 60 -3.58 5.08 15.74
CA VAL A 60 -3.60 6.38 16.43
C VAL A 60 -5.01 6.95 16.50
N SER A 61 -5.77 6.91 15.41
CA SER A 61 -7.06 7.62 15.29
C SER A 61 -8.27 6.72 15.08
N LYS A 62 -8.07 5.39 15.00
CA LYS A 62 -9.11 4.39 14.69
C LYS A 62 -9.78 4.61 13.33
N ARG A 63 -9.12 5.30 12.40
CA ARG A 63 -9.64 5.61 11.05
C ARG A 63 -8.67 5.16 9.98
N SER A 64 -9.19 4.42 8.99
CA SER A 64 -8.40 3.92 7.86
C SER A 64 -8.31 4.95 6.74
N HIS A 65 -7.27 5.76 6.73
CA HIS A 65 -6.99 6.73 5.68
C HIS A 65 -5.48 6.95 5.48
N ASN A 66 -5.12 7.60 4.37
CA ASN A 66 -3.74 7.96 4.04
C ASN A 66 -3.65 9.30 3.29
N HIS A 67 -4.48 10.26 3.72
CA HIS A 67 -4.51 11.60 3.14
C HIS A 67 -3.80 12.67 3.99
N ASN A 68 -3.36 12.32 5.20
CA ASN A 68 -2.51 13.15 6.08
C ASN A 68 -1.02 12.89 5.82
N ASP A 69 -0.18 13.61 6.53
CA ASP A 69 1.25 13.39 6.54
C ASP A 69 1.57 12.06 7.25
N PHE A 70 2.62 11.42 6.79
CA PHE A 70 3.17 10.19 7.36
C PHE A 70 4.67 10.35 7.44
N THR A 71 5.15 10.58 8.64
CA THR A 71 6.55 10.89 8.90
C THR A 71 7.41 9.64 8.98
N TYR A 72 8.72 9.82 8.96
CA TYR A 72 9.65 8.72 9.18
C TYR A 72 9.47 8.06 10.56
N SER A 73 9.21 8.84 11.61
CA SER A 73 8.92 8.31 12.94
C SER A 73 7.63 7.48 12.98
N ASP A 74 6.61 7.85 12.22
CA ASP A 74 5.36 7.11 12.09
C ASP A 74 5.61 5.76 11.39
N LEU A 75 6.44 5.78 10.34
CA LEU A 75 6.87 4.56 9.65
C LEU A 75 7.60 3.61 10.59
N VAL A 76 8.59 4.09 11.33
CA VAL A 76 9.35 3.30 12.29
C VAL A 76 8.44 2.71 13.38
N SER A 77 7.54 3.53 13.94
CA SER A 77 6.57 3.10 14.95
C SER A 77 5.65 1.99 14.43
N THR A 78 5.20 2.11 13.18
CA THR A 78 4.31 1.12 12.57
C THR A 78 5.04 -0.19 12.27
N ILE A 79 6.30 -0.13 11.82
CA ILE A 79 7.11 -1.35 11.61
C ILE A 79 7.39 -2.04 12.96
N ASN A 80 7.69 -1.29 14.02
CA ASN A 80 7.88 -1.85 15.36
C ASN A 80 6.59 -2.50 15.89
N TYR A 81 5.43 -1.92 15.62
CA TYR A 81 4.14 -2.54 15.92
C TYR A 81 3.97 -3.87 15.18
N LEU A 82 4.30 -3.94 13.88
CA LEU A 82 4.26 -5.19 13.13
C LEU A 82 5.24 -6.23 13.68
N ASP A 83 6.44 -5.81 14.10
CA ASP A 83 7.41 -6.68 14.78
C ASP A 83 6.88 -7.28 16.10
N SER A 84 6.03 -6.54 16.81
CA SER A 84 5.39 -7.06 18.03
C SER A 84 4.29 -8.08 17.77
N LYS A 85 3.67 -8.05 16.57
CA LYS A 85 2.57 -8.92 16.18
C LYS A 85 3.01 -10.15 15.40
N LEU A 86 4.06 -10.02 14.61
CA LEU A 86 4.54 -11.04 13.68
C LEU A 86 5.90 -11.58 14.14
N THR A 87 6.12 -12.86 13.91
CA THR A 87 7.42 -13.48 14.16
C THR A 87 8.29 -13.27 12.91
N ASP A 88 9.53 -12.81 13.13
CA ASP A 88 10.61 -12.74 12.13
C ASP A 88 10.25 -12.01 10.81
N ILE A 89 9.52 -10.88 10.93
CA ILE A 89 9.19 -10.05 9.76
C ILE A 89 10.45 -9.54 9.02
N LYS A 90 11.60 -9.53 9.70
CA LYS A 90 12.90 -9.17 9.10
C LYS A 90 13.35 -10.14 8.01
N ALA A 91 13.01 -11.42 8.14
CA ALA A 91 13.33 -12.43 7.14
C ALA A 91 12.38 -12.39 5.94
N THR A 92 11.31 -11.59 5.99
CA THR A 92 10.37 -11.51 4.89
C THR A 92 10.91 -10.65 3.76
N ARG A 93 10.78 -11.15 2.52
CA ARG A 93 11.18 -10.40 1.34
C ARG A 93 10.12 -9.37 0.96
N LEU A 94 10.52 -8.12 0.75
CA LEU A 94 9.67 -7.11 0.14
C LEU A 94 9.56 -7.37 -1.37
N THR A 95 8.34 -7.62 -1.86
CA THR A 95 8.07 -7.96 -3.26
C THR A 95 7.46 -6.81 -4.04
N GLN A 96 6.73 -5.93 -3.37
CA GLN A 96 6.11 -4.73 -3.94
C GLN A 96 6.31 -3.54 -3.01
N LEU A 97 6.55 -2.38 -3.61
CA LEU A 97 6.68 -1.12 -2.89
C LEU A 97 5.87 -0.05 -3.61
N GLU A 98 5.02 0.64 -2.85
CA GLU A 98 4.26 1.78 -3.32
C GLU A 98 4.41 2.91 -2.30
N PHE A 99 4.75 4.09 -2.77
CA PHE A 99 4.83 5.30 -1.94
C PHE A 99 4.26 6.49 -2.69
N GLY A 100 3.84 7.51 -1.95
CA GLY A 100 3.23 8.67 -2.56
C GLY A 100 3.33 9.92 -1.70
N LEU A 101 3.24 11.04 -2.39
CA LEU A 101 3.26 12.38 -1.84
C LEU A 101 1.88 13.02 -1.98
N ASN A 102 1.37 13.57 -0.89
CA ASN A 102 0.14 14.38 -0.86
C ASN A 102 0.51 15.87 -0.87
N LEU A 103 -0.05 16.63 -1.80
CA LEU A 103 0.16 18.08 -1.89
C LEU A 103 -1.17 18.81 -1.78
N LYS A 104 -1.26 19.77 -0.86
CA LYS A 104 -2.38 20.70 -0.79
C LYS A 104 -2.28 21.72 -1.91
N LEU A 105 -3.41 22.00 -2.56
CA LEU A 105 -3.50 22.92 -3.67
C LEU A 105 -4.42 24.09 -3.34
N SER A 106 -4.14 25.25 -3.92
CA SER A 106 -5.04 26.42 -3.92
C SER A 106 -6.18 26.26 -4.91
N LYS A 107 -6.01 25.41 -5.94
CA LYS A 107 -6.99 25.15 -7.00
C LYS A 107 -7.49 23.69 -6.91
N PRO A 108 -8.67 23.37 -7.48
CA PRO A 108 -9.14 21.99 -7.58
C PRO A 108 -8.11 21.07 -8.25
N ALA A 109 -7.88 19.90 -7.66
CA ALA A 109 -6.94 18.92 -8.20
C ALA A 109 -7.32 18.48 -9.62
N GLU A 110 -8.61 18.36 -9.90
CA GLU A 110 -9.17 18.08 -11.23
C GLU A 110 -8.62 19.02 -12.32
N GLN A 111 -8.61 20.35 -12.07
CA GLN A 111 -8.07 21.32 -13.03
C GLN A 111 -6.59 21.12 -13.30
N VAL A 112 -5.80 20.79 -12.26
CA VAL A 112 -4.37 20.56 -12.42
C VAL A 112 -4.11 19.29 -13.22
N ILE A 113 -4.83 18.22 -12.92
CA ILE A 113 -4.64 16.91 -13.57
C ILE A 113 -5.07 16.96 -15.04
N SER A 114 -6.25 17.53 -15.31
CA SER A 114 -6.81 17.55 -16.67
C SER A 114 -6.03 18.44 -17.61
N ASN A 115 -5.65 19.64 -17.16
CA ASN A 115 -5.12 20.66 -18.04
C ASN A 115 -3.59 20.63 -18.20
N ASN A 116 -2.84 20.10 -17.20
CA ASN A 116 -1.40 20.29 -17.16
C ASN A 116 -0.59 18.99 -17.22
N ILE A 117 -1.22 17.83 -17.06
CA ILE A 117 -0.50 16.57 -16.93
C ILE A 117 -0.84 15.65 -18.10
N ILE A 118 0.02 15.63 -19.11
CA ILE A 118 -0.17 14.87 -20.36
C ILE A 118 0.86 13.75 -20.48
N LEU A 119 2.12 14.00 -20.07
CA LEU A 119 3.26 13.11 -20.24
C LEU A 119 4.01 12.91 -18.93
N HIS A 120 4.55 11.73 -18.75
CA HIS A 120 5.56 11.42 -17.75
C HIS A 120 6.66 10.55 -18.39
N ASN A 121 7.91 11.03 -18.41
CA ASN A 121 9.04 10.34 -19.06
C ASN A 121 8.69 9.83 -20.47
N LEU A 122 8.19 10.72 -21.32
CA LEU A 122 7.77 10.46 -22.72
C LEU A 122 6.62 9.45 -22.89
N ALA A 123 6.02 8.97 -21.83
CA ALA A 123 4.83 8.12 -21.87
C ALA A 123 3.55 8.93 -21.70
N LEU A 124 2.56 8.70 -22.55
CA LEU A 124 1.20 9.19 -22.38
C LEU A 124 0.50 8.42 -21.24
N TYR A 125 -0.48 9.05 -20.61
CA TYR A 125 -1.28 8.36 -19.60
C TYR A 125 -2.15 7.28 -20.26
N ASN A 126 -2.44 6.21 -19.48
CA ASN A 126 -3.30 5.13 -19.91
C ASN A 126 -4.78 5.57 -19.80
N HIS A 127 -5.44 5.76 -20.94
CA HIS A 127 -6.84 6.16 -21.02
C HIS A 127 -7.83 5.09 -20.50
N ASN A 128 -7.41 3.82 -20.43
CA ASN A 128 -8.26 2.74 -19.96
C ASN A 128 -8.31 2.63 -18.44
N GLU A 129 -7.41 3.31 -17.73
CA GLU A 129 -7.38 3.33 -16.29
C GLU A 129 -8.23 4.48 -15.75
N GLN A 130 -9.32 4.13 -15.06
CA GLN A 130 -10.24 5.09 -14.45
C GLN A 130 -10.38 4.84 -12.95
N PHE A 131 -10.65 5.89 -12.22
CA PHE A 131 -10.75 5.83 -10.76
C PHE A 131 -12.20 5.65 -10.26
N GLY A 132 -13.13 5.27 -11.16
CA GLY A 132 -14.47 4.87 -10.79
C GLY A 132 -15.25 5.94 -9.99
N GLY A 133 -15.40 7.17 -10.52
CA GLY A 133 -16.16 8.26 -9.88
C GLY A 133 -15.46 8.93 -8.67
N ARG A 134 -14.21 8.57 -8.37
CA ARG A 134 -13.44 9.14 -7.25
C ARG A 134 -12.60 10.37 -7.62
N GLY A 135 -12.95 11.05 -8.72
CA GLY A 135 -12.25 12.23 -9.25
C GLY A 135 -11.28 11.91 -10.37
N GLU A 136 -10.59 12.95 -10.84
CA GLU A 136 -9.61 12.82 -11.90
C GLU A 136 -8.45 11.92 -11.51
N TYR A 137 -8.05 11.09 -12.47
CA TYR A 137 -6.98 10.11 -12.30
C TYR A 137 -6.20 9.96 -13.60
N LYS A 138 -4.88 9.95 -13.51
CA LYS A 138 -3.99 9.61 -14.61
C LYS A 138 -2.93 8.61 -14.14
N GLN A 139 -2.73 7.55 -14.94
CA GLN A 139 -1.70 6.55 -14.69
C GLN A 139 -0.78 6.45 -15.90
N PHE A 140 0.51 6.46 -15.64
CA PHE A 140 1.57 6.29 -16.62
C PHE A 140 2.22 4.94 -16.41
N ASN A 141 2.17 4.09 -17.43
CA ASN A 141 2.67 2.72 -17.38
C ASN A 141 4.09 2.66 -17.92
N HIS A 142 5.07 2.52 -17.02
CA HIS A 142 6.47 2.28 -17.37
C HIS A 142 6.84 0.80 -17.24
N TYR A 143 8.01 0.42 -17.71
CA TYR A 143 8.47 -0.97 -17.68
C TYR A 143 8.50 -1.55 -16.27
N ASN A 144 9.12 -0.84 -15.32
CA ASN A 144 9.32 -1.31 -13.94
C ASN A 144 8.35 -0.76 -12.92
N TYR A 145 7.58 0.29 -13.25
CA TYR A 145 6.71 0.97 -12.30
C TYR A 145 5.47 1.58 -12.96
N TYR A 146 4.49 1.89 -12.13
CA TYR A 146 3.38 2.79 -12.44
C TYR A 146 3.61 4.12 -11.75
N PHE A 147 3.35 5.21 -12.44
CA PHE A 147 3.25 6.53 -11.84
C PHE A 147 1.81 7.01 -11.95
N LYS A 148 1.22 7.37 -10.82
CA LYS A 148 -0.20 7.71 -10.72
C LYS A 148 -0.34 9.11 -10.14
N ILE A 149 -1.30 9.85 -10.65
CA ILE A 149 -1.66 11.17 -10.17
C ILE A 149 -3.17 11.22 -10.06
N TYR A 150 -3.71 11.62 -8.91
CA TYR A 150 -5.14 11.64 -8.72
C TYR A 150 -5.62 12.61 -7.64
N ASP A 151 -6.93 12.95 -7.73
CA ASP A 151 -7.64 13.78 -6.77
C ASP A 151 -7.88 12.99 -5.47
N LYS A 152 -7.01 13.22 -4.51
CA LYS A 152 -7.09 12.59 -3.19
C LYS A 152 -8.21 13.19 -2.34
N ALA A 153 -8.52 14.47 -2.54
CA ALA A 153 -9.59 15.14 -1.82
C ALA A 153 -10.94 14.51 -2.15
N LYS A 154 -11.23 14.28 -3.42
CA LYS A 154 -12.48 13.67 -3.87
C LYS A 154 -12.58 12.20 -3.42
N GLN A 155 -11.46 11.47 -3.41
CA GLN A 155 -11.41 10.09 -2.92
C GLN A 155 -11.88 9.95 -1.45
N PHE A 156 -11.56 10.94 -0.60
CA PHE A 156 -11.89 10.95 0.83
C PHE A 156 -12.95 11.97 1.21
N ASN A 157 -13.58 12.63 0.25
CA ASN A 157 -14.57 13.69 0.45
C ASN A 157 -14.06 14.80 1.40
N LEU A 158 -12.84 15.30 1.14
CA LEU A 158 -12.19 16.32 1.94
C LEU A 158 -12.71 17.72 1.56
N LYS A 159 -12.71 18.63 2.52
CA LYS A 159 -13.15 20.02 2.33
C LYS A 159 -12.06 20.94 1.75
N TYR A 160 -10.90 20.40 1.42
CA TYR A 160 -9.75 21.12 0.83
C TYR A 160 -9.19 20.35 -0.35
N ASN A 161 -8.50 21.04 -1.25
CA ASN A 161 -7.94 20.44 -2.45
C ASN A 161 -6.66 19.67 -2.10
N LEU A 162 -6.59 18.40 -2.50
CA LEU A 162 -5.46 17.51 -2.25
C LEU A 162 -5.19 16.65 -3.48
N ILE A 163 -4.02 16.80 -4.06
CA ILE A 163 -3.53 15.90 -5.11
C ILE A 163 -2.55 14.90 -4.54
N ARG A 164 -2.56 13.67 -5.05
CA ARG A 164 -1.58 12.65 -4.72
C ARG A 164 -0.80 12.22 -5.94
N PHE A 165 0.50 12.20 -5.79
CA PHE A 165 1.46 11.55 -6.68
C PHE A 165 1.87 10.23 -6.05
N GLU A 166 1.87 9.15 -6.83
CA GLU A 166 2.13 7.81 -6.32
C GLU A 166 2.97 7.02 -7.30
N LEU A 167 4.03 6.41 -6.80
CA LEU A 167 4.89 5.52 -7.57
C LEU A 167 4.75 4.11 -7.01
N LYS A 168 4.38 3.17 -7.87
CA LYS A 168 4.25 1.76 -7.53
C LYS A 168 5.20 0.92 -8.37
N TYR A 169 6.19 0.31 -7.75
CA TYR A 169 7.05 -0.65 -8.42
C TYR A 169 6.30 -1.95 -8.70
N LYS A 170 6.43 -2.47 -9.93
CA LYS A 170 5.79 -3.71 -10.38
C LYS A 170 6.42 -4.95 -9.76
N ASN A 171 7.70 -4.87 -9.43
CA ASN A 171 8.48 -5.94 -8.84
C ASN A 171 9.68 -5.39 -8.06
N SER A 172 10.35 -6.27 -7.34
CA SER A 172 11.48 -5.92 -6.48
C SER A 172 12.72 -5.41 -7.23
N LYS A 173 12.87 -5.67 -8.53
CA LYS A 173 13.99 -5.17 -9.35
C LYS A 173 14.05 -3.65 -9.39
N GLY A 174 12.91 -2.96 -9.19
CA GLY A 174 12.82 -1.52 -9.19
C GLY A 174 13.41 -0.85 -7.95
N PHE A 175 13.45 -1.54 -6.80
CA PHE A 175 13.91 -0.95 -5.52
C PHE A 175 15.07 -1.72 -4.85
N HIS A 176 15.37 -2.96 -5.23
CA HIS A 176 16.55 -3.69 -4.75
C HIS A 176 17.89 -2.97 -5.02
N PRO A 177 18.11 -2.27 -6.16
CA PRO A 177 19.33 -1.48 -6.38
C PRO A 177 19.55 -0.38 -5.34
N PHE A 178 18.52 0.06 -4.64
CA PHE A 178 18.59 1.05 -3.57
C PHE A 178 18.79 0.41 -2.18
N GLY A 179 19.09 -0.89 -2.11
CA GLY A 179 19.34 -1.59 -0.85
C GLY A 179 18.09 -1.95 -0.05
N VAL A 180 16.90 -1.90 -0.67
CA VAL A 180 15.62 -2.23 -0.01
C VAL A 180 15.21 -3.66 -0.36
N PHE A 181 15.39 -4.60 0.56
CA PHE A 181 15.09 -6.03 0.39
C PHE A 181 13.93 -6.49 1.26
N ASN A 182 13.79 -5.90 2.43
CA ASN A 182 12.75 -6.21 3.42
C ASN A 182 12.18 -4.92 4.02
N ILE A 183 11.13 -5.05 4.83
CA ILE A 183 10.45 -3.90 5.42
C ILE A 183 11.34 -3.07 6.36
N HIS A 184 12.32 -3.69 7.03
CA HIS A 184 13.24 -3.00 7.93
C HIS A 184 14.25 -2.12 7.20
N ASP A 185 14.52 -2.39 5.93
CA ASP A 185 15.39 -1.53 5.11
C ASP A 185 14.78 -0.14 4.89
N LEU A 186 13.47 0.00 5.08
CA LEU A 186 12.79 1.30 5.05
C LEU A 186 13.08 2.17 6.27
N LYS A 187 13.75 1.62 7.31
CA LYS A 187 14.18 2.36 8.51
C LYS A 187 15.62 2.91 8.39
N LYS A 188 16.30 2.69 7.30
CA LYS A 188 17.66 3.18 7.03
C LYS A 188 17.62 4.52 6.30
#